data_1237a95621bccafd41119224698363ad
#
_entry.id   1237a95621bccafd41119224698363ad
#
_cell.length_a   1.000
_cell.length_b   1.000
_cell.length_c   1.000
_cell.angle_alpha   90.00
_cell.angle_beta   90.00
_cell.angle_gamma   90.00
#
_symmetry.space_group_name_H-M   'P 1'
#
loop_
_entity.id
_entity.type
_entity.pdbx_description
1 polymer ?
#
loop_
_entity_poly.entity_id
_entity_poly.type
_entity_poly.pdbx_seq_one_letter_code
_entity_poly.pdbx_strand_id
1 'polypeptide(L)'
;MTTTTWSPINKRQAAALSRTEFEVCVGGNRGGGKSEIGRAWLCEPEYINHPQYRALVLRKNAVDLEDWIFKMRRFSGFEISGSPTTIKFPGGGLGTLGHLANKDSWTHYVGHEYQKILFEEINIIPDEERYLMVLGSCRSSILELKPQCMSSCNPGNVGHTWVKKRFVDCARDKTYIDPKSGLSRIFIQLKLQENTALPKEYEQTLRLLPPAIQKAWIDGDWDALAGQMFPRMPEQEAPHTLDDQELMTFELSFDFGSSETGHSSVGGWYTDIEKRPHRMFTWYHKLGHTAGEQAMELRDYVLSFPFSKGRAPNRVYSDPAIFAKRKEVGVNAQPKSVADIFGEITAWEFVPAPNDRRNGWRVVNNYFGCDPLTKEGNSFAWSGYNNTFYDHFQLQVRDPDDPDDIAENNYDHVCDEARYYLASHLSTKGERKSNEKKIRRMHYETVGGLF
;
A
#
# COMPACT_ATOMS: atom_id res chain seq x y z
N MET A 1 -2.35 13.10 39.31
CA MET A 1 -1.96 12.13 38.27
C MET A 1 -0.57 12.50 37.84
N THR A 2 0.41 11.63 38.06
CA THR A 2 1.79 11.84 37.64
C THR A 2 1.84 11.72 36.13
N THR A 3 1.85 12.85 35.42
CA THR A 3 2.19 12.90 34.00
C THR A 3 3.61 12.37 33.85
N THR A 4 3.77 11.21 33.25
CA THR A 4 5.08 10.68 32.90
C THR A 4 5.65 11.65 31.89
N THR A 5 6.60 12.49 32.31
CA THR A 5 7.28 13.42 31.41
C THR A 5 8.14 12.61 30.49
N TRP A 6 7.68 12.48 29.23
CA TRP A 6 8.49 11.88 28.18
C TRP A 6 9.74 12.73 27.93
N SER A 7 10.87 12.09 27.74
CA SER A 7 12.12 12.75 27.35
C SER A 7 12.81 11.97 26.23
N PRO A 8 13.56 12.66 25.36
CA PRO A 8 14.36 12.01 24.33
C PRO A 8 15.32 10.99 24.94
N ILE A 9 15.35 9.77 24.43
CA ILE A 9 16.24 8.70 24.92
C ILE A 9 17.59 8.68 24.20
N ASN A 10 17.75 9.47 23.15
CA ASN A 10 19.00 9.61 22.42
C ASN A 10 19.18 11.01 21.82
N LYS A 11 20.43 11.31 21.38
CA LYS A 11 20.78 12.62 20.85
C LYS A 11 20.02 13.00 19.56
N ARG A 12 19.67 12.02 18.72
CA ARG A 12 18.95 12.28 17.47
C ARG A 12 17.49 12.66 17.70
N GLN A 13 16.84 12.04 18.69
CA GLN A 13 15.50 12.45 19.11
C GLN A 13 15.52 13.87 19.69
N ALA A 14 16.50 14.18 20.55
CA ALA A 14 16.66 15.54 21.10
C ALA A 14 16.93 16.57 19.98
N ALA A 15 17.80 16.22 19.01
CA ALA A 15 18.07 17.08 17.87
C ALA A 15 16.82 17.32 17.02
N ALA A 16 15.97 16.31 16.79
CA ALA A 16 14.74 16.47 16.03
C ALA A 16 13.75 17.45 16.68
N LEU A 17 13.61 17.39 18.00
CA LEU A 17 12.74 18.31 18.76
C LEU A 17 13.27 19.76 18.83
N SER A 18 14.59 19.94 18.76
CA SER A 18 15.19 21.28 18.81
C SER A 18 15.22 22.01 17.46
N ARG A 19 14.68 21.40 16.39
CA ARG A 19 14.71 21.98 15.06
C ARG A 19 13.68 23.08 14.88
N THR A 20 14.10 24.12 14.16
CA THR A 20 13.29 25.32 13.91
C THR A 20 13.02 25.56 12.42
N GLU A 21 13.46 24.63 11.55
CA GLU A 21 13.11 24.66 10.15
C GLU A 21 11.60 24.55 9.95
N PHE A 22 11.09 25.15 8.90
CA PHE A 22 9.66 25.14 8.59
C PHE A 22 9.15 23.70 8.36
N GLU A 23 9.94 22.84 7.70
CA GLU A 23 9.65 21.44 7.50
C GLU A 23 10.73 20.57 8.19
N VAL A 24 10.32 19.74 9.14
CA VAL A 24 11.18 18.77 9.80
C VAL A 24 10.70 17.36 9.45
N CYS A 25 11.48 16.61 8.70
CA CYS A 25 11.18 15.22 8.39
C CYS A 25 12.04 14.28 9.25
N VAL A 26 11.40 13.43 10.03
CA VAL A 26 12.07 12.44 10.89
C VAL A 26 11.91 11.08 10.25
N GLY A 27 12.99 10.52 9.71
CA GLY A 27 12.93 9.30 8.91
C GLY A 27 13.97 8.26 9.30
N GLY A 28 14.03 7.20 8.49
CA GLY A 28 15.02 6.14 8.59
C GLY A 28 14.44 4.82 9.07
N ASN A 29 15.03 4.20 10.06
CA ASN A 29 14.74 2.83 10.48
C ASN A 29 13.34 2.67 11.09
N ARG A 30 12.74 1.48 10.95
CA ARG A 30 11.58 1.10 11.76
C ARG A 30 12.00 1.01 13.24
N GLY A 31 11.11 1.43 14.13
CA GLY A 31 11.38 1.37 15.56
C GLY A 31 12.28 2.50 16.11
N GLY A 32 12.64 3.51 15.32
CA GLY A 32 13.47 4.65 15.79
C GLY A 32 12.79 5.60 16.77
N GLY A 33 11.50 5.44 17.08
CA GLY A 33 10.76 6.30 18.01
C GLY A 33 10.17 7.56 17.37
N LYS A 34 9.96 7.57 16.04
CA LYS A 34 9.46 8.73 15.27
C LYS A 34 8.13 9.27 15.78
N SER A 35 7.15 8.40 16.00
CA SER A 35 5.83 8.80 16.48
C SER A 35 5.83 9.35 17.91
N GLU A 36 6.79 8.93 18.75
CA GLU A 36 6.99 9.53 20.07
C GLU A 36 7.48 10.98 19.95
N ILE A 37 8.43 11.23 19.03
CA ILE A 37 8.90 12.59 18.73
C ILE A 37 7.75 13.46 18.26
N GLY A 38 6.93 12.97 17.31
CA GLY A 38 5.78 13.70 16.79
C GLY A 38 4.78 14.09 17.89
N ARG A 39 4.48 13.17 18.82
CA ARG A 39 3.63 13.45 19.98
C ARG A 39 4.24 14.48 20.93
N ALA A 40 5.53 14.34 21.25
CA ALA A 40 6.23 15.29 22.12
C ALA A 40 6.28 16.70 21.50
N TRP A 41 6.59 16.78 20.22
CA TRP A 41 6.63 18.03 19.46
C TRP A 41 5.27 18.75 19.42
N LEU A 42 4.16 18.00 19.29
CA LEU A 42 2.81 18.58 19.38
C LEU A 42 2.51 19.13 20.76
N CYS A 43 3.14 18.56 21.81
CA CYS A 43 2.93 18.89 23.21
C CYS A 43 3.93 19.91 23.77
N GLU A 44 4.64 20.66 22.94
CA GLU A 44 5.53 21.73 23.43
C GLU A 44 4.76 22.73 24.30
N PRO A 45 5.26 23.06 25.51
CA PRO A 45 4.53 23.84 26.50
C PRO A 45 4.04 25.20 26.01
N GLU A 46 4.81 25.88 25.17
CA GLU A 46 4.46 27.19 24.60
C GLU A 46 3.25 27.11 23.68
N TYR A 47 3.03 25.97 22.99
CA TYR A 47 1.88 25.79 22.13
C TYR A 47 0.66 25.28 22.90
N ILE A 48 0.80 24.20 23.69
CA ILE A 48 -0.37 23.58 24.35
C ILE A 48 -1.03 24.45 25.39
N ASN A 49 -0.33 25.44 25.94
CA ASN A 49 -0.88 26.42 26.91
C ASN A 49 -1.48 27.66 26.23
N HIS A 50 -1.37 27.77 24.89
CA HIS A 50 -1.93 28.91 24.18
C HIS A 50 -3.36 28.65 23.73
N PRO A 51 -4.35 29.54 24.02
CA PRO A 51 -5.76 29.29 23.76
C PRO A 51 -6.13 29.21 22.29
N GLN A 52 -5.34 29.83 21.43
CA GLN A 52 -5.57 29.82 19.96
C GLN A 52 -4.71 28.78 19.22
N TYR A 53 -4.01 27.90 19.93
CA TYR A 53 -3.21 26.86 19.32
C TYR A 53 -4.08 25.90 18.51
N ARG A 54 -3.71 25.69 17.25
CA ARG A 54 -4.35 24.72 16.35
C ARG A 54 -3.30 23.79 15.76
N ALA A 55 -3.48 22.50 15.99
CA ALA A 55 -2.68 21.45 15.39
C ALA A 55 -3.51 20.59 14.43
N LEU A 56 -2.83 19.99 13.45
CA LEU A 56 -3.39 18.98 12.55
C LEU A 56 -2.50 17.74 12.58
N VAL A 57 -3.10 16.58 12.77
CA VAL A 57 -2.41 15.28 12.69
C VAL A 57 -3.03 14.47 11.58
N LEU A 58 -2.22 14.03 10.64
CA LEU A 58 -2.66 13.33 9.44
C LEU A 58 -2.01 11.96 9.30
N ARG A 59 -2.82 10.98 8.92
CA ARG A 59 -2.41 9.68 8.37
C ARG A 59 -3.12 9.43 7.05
N LYS A 60 -2.73 8.36 6.33
CA LYS A 60 -3.42 7.98 5.10
C LYS A 60 -4.86 7.57 5.40
N ASN A 61 -5.07 6.63 6.33
CA ASN A 61 -6.40 6.10 6.65
C ASN A 61 -6.84 6.48 8.06
N ALA A 62 -8.14 6.66 8.27
CA ALA A 62 -8.70 6.97 9.59
C ALA A 62 -8.45 5.86 10.63
N VAL A 63 -8.51 4.59 10.22
CA VAL A 63 -8.26 3.43 11.09
C VAL A 63 -6.84 3.45 11.65
N ASP A 64 -5.86 3.90 10.88
CA ASP A 64 -4.47 3.99 11.31
C ASP A 64 -4.26 4.99 12.47
N LEU A 65 -5.20 5.91 12.69
CA LEU A 65 -5.16 6.86 13.79
C LEU A 65 -5.57 6.26 15.15
N GLU A 66 -6.26 5.12 15.19
CA GLU A 66 -6.74 4.51 16.44
C GLU A 66 -5.58 4.18 17.39
N ASP A 67 -4.54 3.52 16.93
CA ASP A 67 -3.35 3.23 17.73
C ASP A 67 -2.62 4.51 18.14
N TRP A 68 -2.54 5.49 17.23
CA TRP A 68 -1.95 6.79 17.54
C TRP A 68 -2.72 7.53 18.65
N ILE A 69 -4.06 7.54 18.57
CA ILE A 69 -4.94 8.13 19.60
C ILE A 69 -4.76 7.43 20.94
N PHE A 70 -4.78 6.09 20.95
CA PHE A 70 -4.56 5.31 22.17
C PHE A 70 -3.24 5.67 22.85
N LYS A 71 -2.15 5.73 22.07
CA LYS A 71 -0.82 6.12 22.57
C LYS A 71 -0.77 7.59 23.01
N MET A 72 -1.42 8.49 22.28
CA MET A 72 -1.48 9.92 22.62
C MET A 72 -2.23 10.17 23.94
N ARG A 73 -3.35 9.47 24.18
CA ARG A 73 -4.06 9.54 25.48
C ARG A 73 -3.17 9.11 26.63
N ARG A 74 -2.39 8.04 26.46
CA ARG A 74 -1.44 7.58 27.48
C ARG A 74 -0.26 8.53 27.67
N PHE A 75 0.20 9.14 26.59
CA PHE A 75 1.32 10.07 26.58
C PHE A 75 1.00 11.38 27.30
N SER A 76 -0.14 11.98 27.00
CA SER A 76 -0.49 13.33 27.43
C SER A 76 -1.57 13.40 28.50
N GLY A 77 -2.43 12.38 28.58
CA GLY A 77 -3.66 12.44 29.39
C GLY A 77 -4.72 13.37 28.85
N PHE A 78 -4.55 13.93 27.64
CA PHE A 78 -5.50 14.88 27.06
C PHE A 78 -6.81 14.18 26.64
N GLU A 79 -7.91 14.94 26.68
CA GLU A 79 -9.18 14.50 26.12
C GLU A 79 -9.08 14.47 24.58
N ILE A 80 -9.38 13.31 23.98
CA ILE A 80 -9.43 13.12 22.54
C ILE A 80 -10.79 12.49 22.20
N SER A 81 -11.65 13.24 21.54
CA SER A 81 -13.05 12.84 21.28
C SER A 81 -13.64 13.63 20.12
N GLY A 82 -14.87 13.28 19.75
CA GLY A 82 -15.66 14.01 18.76
C GLY A 82 -15.63 13.45 17.34
N SER A 83 -16.38 14.11 16.45
CA SER A 83 -16.43 13.86 15.01
C SER A 83 -16.52 15.23 14.30
N PRO A 84 -15.44 15.70 13.67
CA PRO A 84 -14.10 15.10 13.58
C PRO A 84 -13.43 14.91 14.94
N THR A 85 -12.56 13.89 15.05
CA THR A 85 -11.81 13.64 16.28
C THR A 85 -10.86 14.79 16.58
N THR A 86 -10.90 15.32 17.80
CA THR A 86 -10.09 16.46 18.24
C THR A 86 -9.37 16.19 19.57
N ILE A 87 -8.20 16.76 19.71
CA ILE A 87 -7.43 16.83 20.97
C ILE A 87 -7.76 18.16 21.62
N LYS A 88 -8.13 18.17 22.90
CA LYS A 88 -8.28 19.39 23.68
C LYS A 88 -6.98 19.64 24.45
N PHE A 89 -6.30 20.73 24.12
CA PHE A 89 -5.08 21.13 24.81
C PHE A 89 -5.39 21.91 26.10
N PRO A 90 -4.49 21.88 27.11
CA PRO A 90 -4.71 22.52 28.41
C PRO A 90 -5.03 24.02 28.34
N GLY A 91 -4.41 24.76 27.42
CA GLY A 91 -4.65 26.19 27.21
C GLY A 91 -5.95 26.54 26.49
N GLY A 92 -6.73 25.54 26.04
CA GLY A 92 -7.95 25.74 25.29
C GLY A 92 -7.80 25.57 23.78
N GLY A 93 -6.56 25.41 23.29
CA GLY A 93 -6.29 25.11 21.87
C GLY A 93 -6.84 23.74 21.44
N LEU A 94 -6.89 23.49 20.13
CA LEU A 94 -7.45 22.28 19.54
C LEU A 94 -6.50 21.63 18.53
N GLY A 95 -6.37 20.31 18.62
CA GLY A 95 -5.71 19.49 17.59
C GLY A 95 -6.73 18.67 16.81
N THR A 96 -6.79 18.82 15.51
CA THR A 96 -7.67 18.03 14.62
C THR A 96 -6.93 16.79 14.15
N LEU A 97 -7.59 15.62 14.22
CA LEU A 97 -7.08 14.39 13.62
C LEU A 97 -7.82 14.13 12.31
N GLY A 98 -7.06 13.86 11.27
CA GLY A 98 -7.60 13.67 9.94
C GLY A 98 -6.84 12.64 9.11
N HIS A 99 -7.34 12.39 7.91
CA HIS A 99 -6.73 11.42 7.00
C HIS A 99 -6.72 11.93 5.56
N LEU A 100 -5.86 11.31 4.73
CA LEU A 100 -5.70 11.61 3.30
C LEU A 100 -6.00 10.36 2.45
N ALA A 101 -7.09 9.67 2.76
CA ALA A 101 -7.45 8.40 2.13
C ALA A 101 -7.71 8.53 0.63
N ASN A 102 -8.39 9.60 0.21
CA ASN A 102 -8.78 9.84 -1.17
C ASN A 102 -7.99 11.00 -1.79
N LYS A 103 -7.99 11.07 -3.13
CA LYS A 103 -7.27 12.10 -3.88
C LYS A 103 -7.66 13.52 -3.45
N ASP A 104 -8.93 13.75 -3.10
CA ASP A 104 -9.48 15.06 -2.75
C ASP A 104 -9.59 15.31 -1.24
N SER A 105 -9.16 14.37 -0.39
CA SER A 105 -9.27 14.50 1.08
C SER A 105 -8.54 15.72 1.64
N TRP A 106 -7.53 16.24 0.95
CA TRP A 106 -6.81 17.45 1.33
C TRP A 106 -7.73 18.70 1.38
N THR A 107 -8.82 18.71 0.63
CA THR A 107 -9.77 19.85 0.58
C THR A 107 -10.39 20.15 1.93
N HIS A 108 -10.52 19.16 2.83
CA HIS A 108 -11.02 19.33 4.18
C HIS A 108 -10.13 20.21 5.07
N TYR A 109 -8.87 20.39 4.70
CA TYR A 109 -7.87 21.10 5.51
C TYR A 109 -7.48 22.46 4.90
N VAL A 110 -7.83 22.72 3.65
CA VAL A 110 -7.56 23.98 2.96
C VAL A 110 -8.47 25.07 3.53
N GLY A 111 -7.90 26.30 3.62
CA GLY A 111 -8.61 27.45 4.20
C GLY A 111 -8.52 27.53 5.73
N HIS A 112 -8.05 26.49 6.39
CA HIS A 112 -7.75 26.52 7.83
C HIS A 112 -6.36 27.10 8.12
N GLU A 113 -6.12 27.42 9.38
CA GLU A 113 -4.82 27.83 9.90
C GLU A 113 -4.40 26.84 10.97
N TYR A 114 -3.22 26.24 10.81
CA TYR A 114 -2.61 25.32 11.76
C TYR A 114 -1.18 25.78 12.04
N GLN A 115 -0.85 25.98 13.32
CA GLN A 115 0.52 26.30 13.72
C GLN A 115 1.41 25.05 13.67
N LYS A 116 0.85 23.88 13.91
CA LYS A 116 1.58 22.62 13.75
C LYS A 116 0.81 21.61 12.92
N ILE A 117 1.48 21.06 11.90
CA ILE A 117 0.95 19.96 11.10
C ILE A 117 1.89 18.77 11.24
N LEU A 118 1.36 17.64 11.74
CA LEU A 118 2.08 16.37 11.84
C LEU A 118 1.56 15.39 10.79
N PHE A 119 2.43 15.00 9.85
CA PHE A 119 2.17 13.89 8.93
C PHE A 119 2.83 12.62 9.47
N GLU A 120 2.04 11.68 9.93
CA GLU A 120 2.52 10.35 10.28
C GLU A 120 2.59 9.46 9.04
N GLU A 121 3.79 8.90 8.80
CA GLU A 121 4.07 8.03 7.65
C GLU A 121 3.82 8.70 6.29
N ILE A 122 4.41 9.87 6.08
CA ILE A 122 4.23 10.69 4.87
C ILE A 122 4.52 9.93 3.55
N ASN A 123 5.38 8.92 3.60
CA ASN A 123 5.73 8.06 2.46
C ASN A 123 4.60 7.13 2.00
N ILE A 124 3.47 7.08 2.71
CA ILE A 124 2.23 6.40 2.24
C ILE A 124 1.40 7.32 1.33
N ILE A 125 1.65 8.63 1.34
CA ILE A 125 1.00 9.59 0.45
C ILE A 125 1.62 9.47 -0.94
N PRO A 126 0.84 9.16 -2.00
CA PRO A 126 1.39 8.80 -3.30
C PRO A 126 2.13 9.93 -4.02
N ASP A 127 1.69 11.17 -3.82
CA ASP A 127 2.20 12.32 -4.56
C ASP A 127 2.53 13.51 -3.63
N GLU A 128 3.53 14.28 -4.06
CA GLU A 128 3.96 15.49 -3.36
C GLU A 128 2.90 16.59 -3.39
N GLU A 129 2.03 16.60 -4.39
CA GLU A 129 1.02 17.65 -4.57
C GLU A 129 0.04 17.69 -3.40
N ARG A 130 -0.49 16.52 -2.97
CA ARG A 130 -1.36 16.44 -1.78
C ARG A 130 -0.70 16.97 -0.52
N TYR A 131 0.57 16.61 -0.33
CA TYR A 131 1.34 17.12 0.78
C TYR A 131 1.42 18.65 0.73
N LEU A 132 1.76 19.23 -0.43
CA LEU A 132 1.91 20.67 -0.63
C LEU A 132 0.58 21.43 -0.44
N MET A 133 -0.54 20.85 -0.90
CA MET A 133 -1.87 21.42 -0.71
C MET A 133 -2.23 21.59 0.77
N VAL A 134 -1.94 20.57 1.59
CA VAL A 134 -2.14 20.67 3.04
C VAL A 134 -1.11 21.58 3.71
N LEU A 135 0.15 21.53 3.26
CA LEU A 135 1.23 22.38 3.78
C LEU A 135 0.89 23.87 3.66
N GLY A 136 0.13 24.28 2.64
CA GLY A 136 -0.38 25.64 2.49
C GLY A 136 -1.27 26.12 3.65
N SER A 137 -1.78 25.23 4.49
CA SER A 137 -2.52 25.54 5.72
C SER A 137 -1.63 25.63 6.97
N CYS A 138 -0.31 25.34 6.84
CA CYS A 138 0.68 25.52 7.90
C CYS A 138 1.09 27.00 7.98
N ARG A 139 0.34 27.76 8.74
CA ARG A 139 0.54 29.21 8.87
C ARG A 139 0.08 29.68 10.24
N SER A 140 0.49 30.88 10.65
CA SER A 140 0.09 31.49 11.91
C SER A 140 -0.12 33.00 11.76
N SER A 141 -1.26 33.46 12.21
CA SER A 141 -1.54 34.89 12.45
C SER A 141 -1.11 35.34 13.84
N ILE A 142 -0.61 34.41 14.69
CA ILE A 142 -0.19 34.61 16.05
C ILE A 142 1.33 34.65 16.10
N LEU A 143 1.92 35.79 16.50
CA LEU A 143 3.38 36.01 16.45
C LEU A 143 4.16 35.06 17.35
N GLU A 144 3.58 34.68 18.47
CA GLU A 144 4.19 33.79 19.46
C GLU A 144 4.21 32.33 19.02
N LEU A 145 3.30 31.93 18.13
CA LEU A 145 3.17 30.57 17.63
C LEU A 145 3.70 30.44 16.21
N LYS A 146 4.95 30.06 16.05
CA LYS A 146 5.57 29.87 14.73
C LYS A 146 4.99 28.64 14.02
N PRO A 147 4.61 28.77 12.74
CA PRO A 147 4.13 27.62 11.98
C PRO A 147 5.28 26.67 11.67
N GLN A 148 5.04 25.38 11.85
CA GLN A 148 6.01 24.33 11.57
C GLN A 148 5.30 23.03 11.16
N CYS A 149 5.85 22.32 10.19
CA CYS A 149 5.39 21.02 9.74
C CYS A 149 6.41 19.94 10.14
N MET A 150 5.94 18.90 10.82
CA MET A 150 6.75 17.71 11.09
C MET A 150 6.18 16.50 10.32
N SER A 151 7.07 15.69 9.78
CA SER A 151 6.68 14.47 9.07
C SER A 151 7.47 13.28 9.59
N SER A 152 6.85 12.11 9.67
CA SER A 152 7.54 10.85 9.91
C SER A 152 7.54 9.97 8.67
N CYS A 153 8.60 9.18 8.44
CA CYS A 153 8.68 8.28 7.30
C CYS A 153 9.66 7.12 7.51
N ASN A 154 9.49 6.10 6.66
CA ASN A 154 10.46 5.02 6.47
C ASN A 154 10.78 4.91 4.98
N PRO A 155 11.91 4.32 4.57
CA PRO A 155 12.11 3.95 3.17
C PRO A 155 11.01 2.98 2.70
N GLY A 156 10.55 3.15 1.47
CA GLY A 156 9.49 2.34 0.86
C GLY A 156 8.15 3.06 0.74
N ASN A 157 7.13 2.30 0.36
CA ASN A 157 5.77 2.75 0.05
C ASN A 157 5.68 3.65 -1.21
N VAL A 158 4.47 3.92 -1.63
CA VAL A 158 4.15 4.64 -2.88
C VAL A 158 4.77 6.04 -2.98
N GLY A 159 4.96 6.71 -1.86
CA GLY A 159 5.56 8.05 -1.79
C GLY A 159 7.08 8.06 -1.67
N HIS A 160 7.74 6.89 -1.69
CA HIS A 160 9.19 6.78 -1.49
C HIS A 160 10.00 7.78 -2.33
N THR A 161 9.71 7.83 -3.62
CA THR A 161 10.49 8.62 -4.59
C THR A 161 10.40 10.12 -4.31
N TRP A 162 9.20 10.67 -4.08
CA TRP A 162 9.05 12.09 -3.84
C TRP A 162 9.55 12.51 -2.46
N VAL A 163 9.34 11.67 -1.42
CA VAL A 163 9.87 11.91 -0.06
C VAL A 163 11.39 11.90 -0.06
N LYS A 164 12.02 10.91 -0.74
CA LYS A 164 13.46 10.84 -0.90
C LYS A 164 14.00 12.11 -1.55
N LYS A 165 13.44 12.49 -2.70
CA LYS A 165 13.86 13.69 -3.43
C LYS A 165 13.68 14.99 -2.62
N ARG A 166 12.54 15.13 -1.90
CA ARG A 166 12.24 16.34 -1.15
C ARG A 166 13.09 16.51 0.10
N PHE A 167 13.31 15.43 0.85
CA PHE A 167 13.92 15.50 2.18
C PHE A 167 15.29 14.83 2.25
N VAL A 168 15.43 13.61 1.73
CA VAL A 168 16.62 12.80 1.95
C VAL A 168 17.79 13.28 1.11
N ASP A 169 17.58 13.49 -0.18
CA ASP A 169 18.67 13.84 -1.11
C ASP A 169 19.22 15.25 -0.89
N CYS A 170 18.36 16.20 -0.49
CA CYS A 170 18.78 17.60 -0.35
C CYS A 170 19.03 18.05 1.10
N ALA A 171 18.34 17.45 2.09
CA ALA A 171 18.26 17.99 3.45
C ALA A 171 18.72 17.03 4.57
N ARG A 172 19.39 15.91 4.24
CA ARG A 172 19.84 14.91 5.21
C ARG A 172 20.86 15.50 6.18
N ASP A 173 20.48 15.56 7.46
CA ASP A 173 21.27 16.09 8.59
C ASP A 173 21.83 17.52 8.38
N LYS A 174 21.26 18.27 7.44
CA LYS A 174 21.60 19.68 7.18
C LYS A 174 20.38 20.47 6.74
N THR A 175 20.32 21.75 7.14
CA THR A 175 19.28 22.65 6.70
C THR A 175 19.39 22.91 5.20
N TYR A 176 18.30 22.72 4.47
CA TYR A 176 18.16 23.09 3.06
C TYR A 176 17.16 24.25 2.96
N ILE A 177 17.53 25.28 2.22
CA ILE A 177 16.64 26.40 1.89
C ILE A 177 16.16 26.20 0.47
N ASP A 178 14.85 26.08 0.31
CA ASP A 178 14.26 25.93 -1.01
C ASP A 178 14.40 27.22 -1.83
N PRO A 179 15.05 27.16 -3.00
CA PRO A 179 15.36 28.39 -3.77
C PRO A 179 14.14 29.09 -4.35
N LYS A 180 12.99 28.39 -4.46
CA LYS A 180 11.75 28.97 -4.99
C LYS A 180 10.91 29.63 -3.91
N SER A 181 10.79 28.98 -2.76
CA SER A 181 9.91 29.43 -1.67
C SER A 181 10.65 30.15 -0.54
N GLY A 182 11.96 29.95 -0.41
CA GLY A 182 12.75 30.43 0.73
C GLY A 182 12.50 29.64 2.02
N LEU A 183 11.65 28.63 2.00
CA LEU A 183 11.33 27.82 3.19
C LEU A 183 12.46 26.84 3.51
N SER A 184 12.71 26.68 4.80
CA SER A 184 13.75 25.76 5.29
C SER A 184 13.20 24.38 5.55
N ARG A 185 13.99 23.35 5.26
CA ARG A 185 13.68 21.97 5.60
C ARG A 185 14.90 21.20 6.08
N ILE A 186 14.65 20.15 6.87
CA ILE A 186 15.68 19.21 7.32
C ILE A 186 15.14 17.80 7.39
N PHE A 187 16.01 16.82 7.12
CA PHE A 187 15.75 15.40 7.33
C PHE A 187 16.66 14.88 8.44
N ILE A 188 16.08 14.31 9.50
CA ILE A 188 16.80 13.69 10.60
C ILE A 188 16.63 12.18 10.52
N GLN A 189 17.71 11.47 10.26
CA GLN A 189 17.69 10.01 10.22
C GLN A 189 17.81 9.44 11.63
N LEU A 190 16.77 8.74 12.10
CA LEU A 190 16.81 7.97 13.34
C LEU A 190 17.36 6.57 13.07
N LYS A 191 17.98 5.98 14.09
CA LYS A 191 18.54 4.63 14.04
C LYS A 191 17.84 3.72 15.02
N LEU A 192 17.51 2.49 14.59
CA LEU A 192 16.89 1.48 15.44
C LEU A 192 17.76 1.15 16.66
N GLN A 193 19.07 1.01 16.44
CA GLN A 193 20.06 0.65 17.47
C GLN A 193 20.18 1.70 18.59
N GLU A 194 19.78 2.94 18.32
CA GLU A 194 19.78 4.02 19.31
C GLU A 194 18.50 4.05 20.17
N ASN A 195 17.49 3.24 19.84
CA ASN A 195 16.24 3.16 20.59
C ASN A 195 16.29 2.08 21.67
N THR A 196 16.71 2.46 22.86
CA THR A 196 16.83 1.56 24.02
C THR A 196 15.48 1.14 24.62
N ALA A 197 14.37 1.72 24.17
CA ALA A 197 13.03 1.37 24.67
C ALA A 197 12.43 0.13 23.98
N LEU A 198 13.04 -0.35 22.89
CA LEU A 198 12.57 -1.54 22.19
C LEU A 198 13.33 -2.80 22.67
N PRO A 199 12.63 -3.94 22.78
CA PRO A 199 13.28 -5.20 23.05
C PRO A 199 14.19 -5.62 21.89
N LYS A 200 15.27 -6.33 22.19
CA LYS A 200 16.24 -6.79 21.18
C LYS A 200 15.63 -7.73 20.14
N GLU A 201 14.61 -8.47 20.54
CA GLU A 201 13.85 -9.40 19.70
C GLU A 201 13.17 -8.69 18.53
N TYR A 202 12.87 -7.39 18.65
CA TYR A 202 12.27 -6.62 17.56
C TYR A 202 13.21 -6.52 16.35
N GLU A 203 14.50 -6.22 16.55
CA GLU A 203 15.48 -6.23 15.47
C GLU A 203 15.64 -7.63 14.85
N GLN A 204 15.64 -8.68 15.69
CA GLN A 204 15.71 -10.06 15.22
C GLN A 204 14.51 -10.41 14.31
N THR A 205 13.32 -9.94 14.64
CA THR A 205 12.14 -10.11 13.79
C THR A 205 12.30 -9.42 12.44
N LEU A 206 12.86 -8.20 12.41
CA LEU A 206 13.13 -7.50 11.15
C LEU A 206 14.19 -8.21 10.29
N ARG A 207 15.13 -8.94 10.90
CA ARG A 207 16.15 -9.74 10.19
C ARG A 207 15.59 -10.99 9.50
N LEU A 208 14.34 -11.35 9.73
CA LEU A 208 13.64 -12.42 9.00
C LEU A 208 13.10 -11.93 7.64
N LEU A 209 13.10 -10.63 7.39
CA LEU A 209 12.61 -10.03 6.16
C LEU A 209 13.61 -10.17 5.00
N PRO A 210 13.20 -9.98 3.74
CA PRO A 210 14.11 -9.99 2.60
C PRO A 210 15.26 -8.99 2.74
N PRO A 211 16.46 -9.27 2.18
CA PRO A 211 17.64 -8.44 2.35
C PRO A 211 17.47 -6.96 1.99
N ALA A 212 16.72 -6.65 0.91
CA ALA A 212 16.44 -5.27 0.52
C ALA A 212 15.61 -4.53 1.58
N ILE A 213 14.63 -5.22 2.18
CA ILE A 213 13.80 -4.68 3.26
C ILE A 213 14.62 -4.52 4.54
N GLN A 214 15.51 -5.46 4.85
CA GLN A 214 16.42 -5.31 5.99
C GLN A 214 17.26 -4.04 5.86
N LYS A 215 17.89 -3.81 4.70
CA LYS A 215 18.65 -2.58 4.43
C LYS A 215 17.78 -1.33 4.59
N ALA A 216 16.59 -1.34 4.02
CA ALA A 216 15.67 -0.21 4.11
C ALA A 216 15.20 0.06 5.55
N TRP A 217 14.78 -0.97 6.30
CA TRP A 217 14.12 -0.80 7.59
C TRP A 217 15.03 -0.91 8.81
N ILE A 218 16.16 -1.65 8.70
CA ILE A 218 17.14 -1.75 9.78
C ILE A 218 18.26 -0.72 9.60
N ASP A 219 18.74 -0.53 8.37
CA ASP A 219 19.84 0.39 8.09
C ASP A 219 19.36 1.79 7.70
N GLY A 220 18.08 1.92 7.36
CA GLY A 220 17.49 3.19 6.89
C GLY A 220 18.01 3.61 5.52
N ASP A 221 18.35 2.62 4.70
CA ASP A 221 18.87 2.82 3.36
C ASP A 221 17.73 3.15 2.38
N TRP A 222 17.72 4.37 1.88
CA TRP A 222 16.74 4.86 0.92
C TRP A 222 17.02 4.41 -0.51
N ASP A 223 18.20 3.88 -0.79
CA ASP A 223 18.59 3.39 -2.10
C ASP A 223 18.34 1.89 -2.24
N ALA A 224 18.20 1.17 -1.13
CA ALA A 224 17.91 -0.27 -1.13
C ALA A 224 16.60 -0.64 -1.86
N LEU A 225 15.67 0.30 -1.98
CA LEU A 225 14.38 0.14 -2.69
C LEU A 225 14.31 0.99 -3.97
N ALA A 226 15.43 1.56 -4.43
CA ALA A 226 15.48 2.38 -5.65
C ALA A 226 15.16 1.57 -6.93
N GLY A 227 15.29 0.25 -6.88
CA GLY A 227 14.93 -0.68 -7.94
C GLY A 227 13.51 -1.23 -7.84
N GLN A 228 12.58 -0.56 -7.18
CA GLN A 228 11.19 -1.03 -7.04
C GLN A 228 10.57 -1.34 -8.40
N MET A 229 10.02 -2.55 -8.55
CA MET A 229 9.39 -2.98 -9.81
C MET A 229 8.08 -2.26 -10.07
N PHE A 230 7.33 -1.96 -8.98
CA PHE A 230 5.98 -1.39 -9.05
C PHE A 230 5.87 -0.08 -8.24
N PRO A 231 6.54 1.01 -8.66
CA PRO A 231 6.55 2.27 -7.90
C PRO A 231 5.22 3.04 -7.95
N ARG A 232 4.30 2.65 -8.83
CA ARG A 232 3.02 3.31 -9.09
C ARG A 232 1.84 2.41 -8.79
N MET A 233 1.86 1.76 -7.64
CA MET A 233 0.71 0.96 -7.23
C MET A 233 -0.52 1.86 -7.00
N PRO A 234 -1.71 1.51 -7.54
CA PRO A 234 -2.91 2.31 -7.34
C PRO A 234 -3.32 2.36 -5.88
N GLU A 235 -4.07 3.40 -5.54
CA GLU A 235 -4.60 3.55 -4.19
C GLU A 235 -5.64 2.49 -3.87
N GLN A 236 -5.73 2.18 -2.59
CA GLN A 236 -6.78 1.36 -2.04
C GLN A 236 -8.11 2.10 -2.15
N GLU A 237 -9.09 1.47 -2.77
CA GLU A 237 -10.46 1.94 -2.73
C GLU A 237 -11.20 1.37 -1.51
N ALA A 238 -12.18 2.12 -1.00
CA ALA A 238 -13.06 1.60 0.04
C ALA A 238 -13.75 0.30 -0.46
N PRO A 239 -13.96 -0.70 0.40
CA PRO A 239 -14.68 -1.89 0.01
C PRO A 239 -16.07 -1.48 -0.49
N HIS A 240 -16.32 -1.66 -1.77
CA HIS A 240 -17.64 -1.45 -2.33
C HIS A 240 -18.58 -2.55 -1.86
N THR A 241 -19.72 -2.17 -1.33
CA THR A 241 -20.90 -3.05 -1.28
C THR A 241 -21.47 -3.04 -2.69
N LEU A 242 -21.08 -4.01 -3.50
CA LEU A 242 -21.54 -4.07 -4.88
C LEU A 242 -22.96 -4.60 -4.93
N ASP A 243 -23.84 -3.83 -5.54
CA ASP A 243 -25.12 -4.31 -6.02
C ASP A 243 -24.89 -5.37 -7.10
N ASP A 244 -25.69 -6.42 -7.14
CA ASP A 244 -25.56 -7.53 -8.09
C ASP A 244 -25.55 -7.09 -9.57
N GLN A 245 -26.06 -5.90 -9.87
CA GLN A 245 -26.13 -5.33 -11.22
C GLN A 245 -24.79 -4.73 -11.70
N GLU A 246 -23.87 -4.43 -10.79
CA GLU A 246 -22.55 -3.86 -11.11
C GLU A 246 -21.50 -4.92 -11.39
N LEU A 247 -21.76 -6.19 -11.01
CA LEU A 247 -20.86 -7.32 -11.24
C LEU A 247 -21.09 -7.95 -12.62
N MET A 248 -20.14 -7.78 -13.52
CA MET A 248 -20.18 -8.47 -14.83
C MET A 248 -19.61 -9.89 -14.75
N THR A 249 -18.48 -10.07 -14.05
CA THR A 249 -17.84 -11.37 -13.87
C THR A 249 -17.21 -11.47 -12.49
N PHE A 250 -17.20 -12.69 -11.93
CA PHE A 250 -16.40 -13.05 -10.76
C PHE A 250 -15.41 -14.14 -11.16
N GLU A 251 -14.13 -13.88 -11.00
CA GLU A 251 -13.04 -14.75 -11.46
C GLU A 251 -11.96 -14.85 -10.37
N LEU A 252 -11.14 -15.90 -10.45
CA LEU A 252 -9.99 -16.06 -9.57
C LEU A 252 -8.70 -16.11 -10.37
N SER A 253 -7.62 -15.75 -9.73
CA SER A 253 -6.24 -16.07 -10.14
C SER A 253 -5.59 -16.97 -9.11
N PHE A 254 -4.70 -17.86 -9.55
CA PHE A 254 -4.12 -18.87 -8.68
C PHE A 254 -2.67 -19.15 -9.04
N ASP A 255 -1.81 -18.99 -8.05
CA ASP A 255 -0.42 -19.44 -8.06
C ASP A 255 -0.23 -20.54 -7.02
N PHE A 256 0.15 -21.74 -7.47
CA PHE A 256 0.23 -22.93 -6.62
C PHE A 256 1.65 -23.16 -6.11
N GLY A 257 1.82 -23.07 -4.81
CA GLY A 257 3.01 -23.52 -4.11
C GLY A 257 2.91 -24.97 -3.66
N SER A 258 3.97 -25.76 -3.86
CA SER A 258 4.03 -27.14 -3.36
C SER A 258 4.13 -27.16 -1.83
N SER A 259 3.64 -28.23 -1.21
CA SER A 259 3.60 -28.41 0.25
C SER A 259 4.94 -28.32 0.97
N GLU A 260 6.06 -28.43 0.25
CA GLU A 260 7.38 -28.50 0.86
C GLU A 260 8.17 -27.17 0.81
N THR A 261 7.92 -26.31 -0.18
CA THR A 261 8.78 -25.15 -0.44
C THR A 261 8.05 -23.86 -0.83
N GLY A 262 6.75 -23.89 -1.10
CA GLY A 262 6.04 -22.75 -1.64
C GLY A 262 4.72 -22.45 -0.95
N HIS A 263 4.32 -21.19 -1.01
CA HIS A 263 3.00 -20.73 -0.60
C HIS A 263 2.05 -20.73 -1.79
N SER A 264 0.79 -21.12 -1.59
CA SER A 264 -0.24 -20.90 -2.59
C SER A 264 -0.89 -19.54 -2.39
N SER A 265 -1.16 -18.84 -3.47
CA SER A 265 -1.85 -17.56 -3.46
C SER A 265 -3.03 -17.58 -4.43
N VAL A 266 -4.17 -17.06 -3.98
CA VAL A 266 -5.37 -16.91 -4.81
C VAL A 266 -5.90 -15.49 -4.68
N GLY A 267 -6.15 -14.87 -5.83
CA GLY A 267 -6.80 -13.58 -5.93
C GLY A 267 -8.25 -13.68 -6.33
N GLY A 268 -9.13 -13.01 -5.60
CA GLY A 268 -10.52 -12.81 -6.01
C GLY A 268 -10.67 -11.52 -6.78
N TRP A 269 -11.28 -11.60 -7.96
CA TRP A 269 -11.49 -10.48 -8.88
C TRP A 269 -12.91 -10.41 -9.37
N TYR A 270 -13.38 -9.20 -9.58
CA TYR A 270 -14.56 -8.98 -10.42
C TYR A 270 -14.26 -7.92 -11.47
N THR A 271 -15.05 -7.94 -12.53
CA THR A 271 -15.01 -6.91 -13.57
C THR A 271 -16.31 -6.12 -13.50
N ASP A 272 -16.22 -4.80 -13.45
CA ASP A 272 -17.39 -3.93 -13.45
C ASP A 272 -17.97 -3.72 -14.87
N ILE A 273 -19.02 -2.92 -14.97
CA ILE A 273 -19.71 -2.61 -16.24
C ILE A 273 -18.78 -1.90 -17.24
N GLU A 274 -17.78 -1.15 -16.76
CA GLU A 274 -16.77 -0.48 -17.59
C GLU A 274 -15.62 -1.40 -17.96
N LYS A 275 -15.68 -2.67 -17.56
CA LYS A 275 -14.65 -3.68 -17.73
C LYS A 275 -13.35 -3.34 -16.99
N ARG A 276 -13.47 -2.63 -15.88
CA ARG A 276 -12.36 -2.38 -14.97
C ARG A 276 -12.23 -3.56 -14.02
N PRO A 277 -11.04 -4.15 -13.86
CA PRO A 277 -10.82 -5.21 -12.89
C PRO A 277 -10.70 -4.64 -11.47
N HIS A 278 -11.33 -5.32 -10.52
CA HIS A 278 -11.31 -4.98 -9.11
C HIS A 278 -10.82 -6.18 -8.31
N ARG A 279 -9.75 -5.97 -7.53
CA ARG A 279 -9.26 -6.95 -6.57
C ARG A 279 -10.10 -6.93 -5.32
N MET A 280 -10.71 -8.06 -4.96
CA MET A 280 -11.59 -8.16 -3.79
C MET A 280 -10.89 -8.71 -2.57
N PHE A 281 -10.16 -9.80 -2.72
CA PHE A 281 -9.47 -10.49 -1.63
C PHE A 281 -8.22 -11.19 -2.08
N THR A 282 -7.35 -11.51 -1.12
CA THR A 282 -6.23 -12.44 -1.25
C THR A 282 -6.42 -13.58 -0.27
N TRP A 283 -6.44 -14.80 -0.78
CA TRP A 283 -6.26 -16.00 0.02
C TRP A 283 -4.81 -16.45 -0.10
N TYR A 284 -4.12 -16.56 1.02
CA TYR A 284 -2.72 -16.91 1.06
C TYR A 284 -2.53 -18.09 2.01
N HIS A 285 -2.11 -19.23 1.47
CA HIS A 285 -2.00 -20.47 2.20
C HIS A 285 -0.55 -20.75 2.63
N LYS A 286 -0.40 -21.19 3.88
CA LYS A 286 0.89 -21.58 4.43
C LYS A 286 1.23 -23.03 4.06
N LEU A 287 2.52 -23.36 4.16
CA LEU A 287 3.10 -24.69 3.91
C LEU A 287 2.40 -25.83 4.66
N GLY A 288 2.42 -27.03 4.09
CA GLY A 288 2.12 -28.27 4.79
C GLY A 288 0.84 -29.00 4.39
N HIS A 289 0.03 -28.45 3.46
CA HIS A 289 -1.19 -29.08 3.00
C HIS A 289 -1.06 -29.66 1.59
N THR A 290 -1.70 -30.81 1.37
CA THR A 290 -1.81 -31.41 0.03
C THR A 290 -2.68 -30.58 -0.89
N ALA A 291 -2.57 -30.78 -2.20
CA ALA A 291 -3.40 -30.09 -3.18
C ALA A 291 -4.92 -30.29 -2.91
N GLY A 292 -5.31 -31.48 -2.43
CA GLY A 292 -6.70 -31.77 -2.08
C GLY A 292 -7.20 -30.97 -0.86
N GLU A 293 -6.40 -30.88 0.19
CA GLU A 293 -6.72 -30.09 1.38
C GLU A 293 -6.81 -28.60 1.05
N GLN A 294 -5.86 -28.09 0.28
CA GLN A 294 -5.88 -26.71 -0.19
C GLN A 294 -7.13 -26.40 -1.04
N ALA A 295 -7.54 -27.34 -1.91
CA ALA A 295 -8.73 -27.17 -2.74
C ALA A 295 -10.02 -27.11 -1.92
N MET A 296 -10.14 -27.92 -0.85
CA MET A 296 -11.29 -27.87 0.07
C MET A 296 -11.34 -26.53 0.83
N GLU A 297 -10.22 -26.11 1.41
CA GLU A 297 -10.12 -24.87 2.16
C GLU A 297 -10.40 -23.64 1.27
N LEU A 298 -9.83 -23.61 0.05
CA LEU A 298 -10.07 -22.55 -0.91
C LEU A 298 -11.54 -22.45 -1.29
N ARG A 299 -12.19 -23.59 -1.57
CA ARG A 299 -13.62 -23.62 -1.90
C ARG A 299 -14.46 -23.04 -0.76
N ASP A 300 -14.22 -23.49 0.46
CA ASP A 300 -14.99 -23.06 1.62
C ASP A 300 -14.74 -21.56 1.92
N TYR A 301 -13.50 -21.08 1.77
CA TYR A 301 -13.17 -19.67 1.89
C TYR A 301 -13.92 -18.82 0.85
N VAL A 302 -13.83 -19.18 -0.43
CA VAL A 302 -14.44 -18.41 -1.52
C VAL A 302 -15.97 -18.37 -1.41
N LEU A 303 -16.61 -19.51 -1.11
CA LEU A 303 -18.07 -19.56 -0.98
C LEU A 303 -18.57 -18.84 0.27
N SER A 304 -17.78 -18.77 1.34
CA SER A 304 -18.13 -18.03 2.56
C SER A 304 -17.81 -16.54 2.48
N PHE A 305 -17.04 -16.11 1.49
CA PHE A 305 -16.64 -14.71 1.38
C PHE A 305 -17.86 -13.82 1.05
N PRO A 306 -18.09 -12.71 1.78
CA PRO A 306 -19.31 -11.92 1.66
C PRO A 306 -19.67 -11.47 0.25
N PHE A 307 -18.68 -11.15 -0.57
CA PHE A 307 -18.88 -10.69 -1.94
C PHE A 307 -19.21 -11.81 -2.93
N SER A 308 -18.83 -13.04 -2.66
CA SER A 308 -19.19 -14.17 -3.51
C SER A 308 -20.68 -14.49 -3.43
N LYS A 309 -21.33 -14.20 -2.27
CA LYS A 309 -22.70 -14.58 -1.97
C LYS A 309 -22.98 -16.07 -2.23
N GLY A 310 -21.99 -16.94 -1.98
CA GLY A 310 -22.06 -18.36 -2.25
C GLY A 310 -21.91 -18.75 -3.73
N ARG A 311 -21.57 -17.82 -4.61
CA ARG A 311 -21.38 -18.11 -6.05
C ARG A 311 -20.00 -18.68 -6.32
N ALA A 312 -19.93 -19.65 -7.23
CA ALA A 312 -18.69 -20.12 -7.80
C ALA A 312 -18.08 -19.06 -8.74
N PRO A 313 -16.75 -19.02 -8.89
CA PRO A 313 -16.09 -18.16 -9.87
C PRO A 313 -16.42 -18.62 -11.30
N ASN A 314 -16.45 -17.68 -12.23
CA ASN A 314 -16.63 -17.99 -13.64
C ASN A 314 -15.44 -18.77 -14.22
N ARG A 315 -14.21 -18.45 -13.77
CA ARG A 315 -12.96 -19.08 -14.15
C ARG A 315 -11.89 -18.87 -13.09
N VAL A 316 -10.88 -19.75 -13.11
CA VAL A 316 -9.65 -19.65 -12.31
C VAL A 316 -8.45 -19.61 -13.25
N TYR A 317 -7.81 -18.45 -13.40
CA TYR A 317 -6.59 -18.30 -14.21
C TYR A 317 -5.38 -18.73 -13.40
N SER A 318 -4.61 -19.68 -13.92
CA SER A 318 -3.56 -20.33 -13.13
C SER A 318 -2.27 -20.49 -13.90
N ASP A 319 -1.17 -20.69 -13.17
CA ASP A 319 0.10 -21.09 -13.75
C ASP A 319 -0.09 -22.31 -14.67
N PRO A 320 0.37 -22.28 -15.91
CA PRO A 320 0.38 -23.42 -16.82
C PRO A 320 1.04 -24.69 -16.22
N ALA A 321 1.99 -24.55 -15.29
CA ALA A 321 2.67 -25.67 -14.66
C ALA A 321 1.72 -26.60 -13.88
N ILE A 322 0.59 -26.09 -13.35
CA ILE A 322 -0.37 -26.92 -12.58
C ILE A 322 -1.16 -27.90 -13.46
N PHE A 323 -1.15 -27.72 -14.78
CA PHE A 323 -1.81 -28.61 -15.74
C PHE A 323 -0.93 -29.81 -16.14
N ALA A 324 0.34 -29.81 -15.75
CA ALA A 324 1.24 -30.93 -16.00
C ALA A 324 0.81 -32.16 -15.19
N LYS A 325 0.54 -33.28 -15.88
CA LYS A 325 0.16 -34.54 -15.24
C LYS A 325 1.37 -35.16 -14.53
N ARG A 326 1.21 -35.47 -13.25
CA ARG A 326 2.21 -36.17 -12.44
C ARG A 326 1.72 -37.60 -12.14
N LYS A 327 2.64 -38.58 -12.20
CA LYS A 327 2.31 -39.95 -11.77
C LYS A 327 2.12 -39.93 -10.24
N GLU A 328 0.93 -40.24 -9.79
CA GLU A 328 0.72 -40.57 -8.38
C GLU A 328 1.35 -41.92 -8.05
N VAL A 329 1.87 -42.07 -6.81
CA VAL A 329 2.47 -43.30 -6.31
C VAL A 329 1.33 -44.22 -5.90
N GLY A 330 0.93 -45.14 -6.78
CA GLY A 330 -0.08 -46.18 -6.48
C GLY A 330 -0.31 -47.11 -7.69
N VAL A 331 -0.62 -48.37 -7.41
CA VAL A 331 -0.60 -49.50 -8.37
C VAL A 331 -1.67 -49.39 -9.49
N ASN A 332 -2.53 -48.38 -9.54
CA ASN A 332 -3.48 -48.16 -10.64
C ASN A 332 -3.92 -46.66 -10.72
N ALA A 333 -3.17 -45.74 -10.16
CA ALA A 333 -3.55 -44.32 -10.20
C ALA A 333 -3.35 -43.74 -11.60
N GLN A 334 -4.40 -43.15 -12.18
CA GLN A 334 -4.30 -42.37 -13.40
C GLN A 334 -3.52 -41.06 -13.07
N PRO A 335 -2.61 -40.64 -13.98
CA PRO A 335 -1.87 -39.40 -13.78
C PRO A 335 -2.82 -38.21 -13.70
N LYS A 336 -2.86 -37.53 -12.58
CA LYS A 336 -3.62 -36.30 -12.37
C LYS A 336 -2.70 -35.08 -12.34
N SER A 337 -3.19 -33.97 -12.83
CA SER A 337 -2.59 -32.66 -12.62
C SER A 337 -3.13 -32.02 -11.33
N VAL A 338 -2.45 -30.99 -10.82
CA VAL A 338 -2.98 -30.19 -9.72
C VAL A 338 -4.31 -29.53 -10.12
N ALA A 339 -4.41 -29.06 -11.37
CA ALA A 339 -5.65 -28.51 -11.91
C ALA A 339 -6.80 -29.51 -11.92
N ASP A 340 -6.52 -30.79 -12.23
CA ASP A 340 -7.55 -31.86 -12.16
C ASP A 340 -8.04 -32.07 -10.71
N ILE A 341 -7.14 -32.10 -9.73
CA ILE A 341 -7.49 -32.26 -8.31
C ILE A 341 -8.36 -31.09 -7.81
N PHE A 342 -7.94 -29.87 -8.10
CA PHE A 342 -8.72 -28.70 -7.73
C PHE A 342 -10.07 -28.65 -8.44
N GLY A 343 -10.11 -28.92 -9.73
CA GLY A 343 -11.34 -28.95 -10.52
C GLY A 343 -12.36 -29.98 -10.01
N GLU A 344 -11.90 -31.19 -9.67
CA GLU A 344 -12.78 -32.25 -9.10
C GLU A 344 -13.38 -31.86 -7.73
N ILE A 345 -12.59 -31.22 -6.87
CA ILE A 345 -13.03 -30.86 -5.50
C ILE A 345 -13.90 -29.60 -5.49
N THR A 346 -13.52 -28.59 -6.28
CA THR A 346 -14.22 -27.29 -6.29
C THR A 346 -15.37 -27.24 -7.29
N ALA A 347 -15.35 -28.09 -8.30
CA ALA A 347 -16.20 -28.03 -9.48
C ALA A 347 -16.03 -26.71 -10.30
N TRP A 348 -14.85 -26.08 -10.24
CA TRP A 348 -14.52 -24.84 -10.94
C TRP A 348 -13.68 -25.12 -12.21
N GLU A 349 -13.79 -24.23 -13.18
CA GLU A 349 -13.00 -24.27 -14.42
C GLU A 349 -11.64 -23.60 -14.21
N PHE A 350 -10.56 -24.40 -14.21
CA PHE A 350 -9.18 -23.90 -14.22
C PHE A 350 -8.70 -23.74 -15.65
N VAL A 351 -8.12 -22.60 -15.99
CA VAL A 351 -7.59 -22.28 -17.32
C VAL A 351 -6.14 -21.77 -17.20
N PRO A 352 -5.25 -22.18 -18.14
CA PRO A 352 -3.88 -21.70 -18.12
C PRO A 352 -3.82 -20.21 -18.46
N ALA A 353 -3.08 -19.45 -17.67
CA ALA A 353 -2.80 -18.05 -17.92
C ALA A 353 -1.63 -17.87 -18.90
N PRO A 354 -1.49 -16.70 -19.56
CA PRO A 354 -0.29 -16.35 -20.31
C PRO A 354 0.94 -16.38 -19.40
N ASN A 355 2.00 -17.09 -19.80
CA ASN A 355 3.20 -17.32 -18.97
C ASN A 355 4.44 -16.55 -19.44
N ASP A 356 4.32 -15.57 -20.32
CA ASP A 356 5.39 -14.63 -20.64
C ASP A 356 5.57 -13.65 -19.45
N ARG A 357 6.54 -13.95 -18.57
CA ARG A 357 6.76 -13.26 -17.30
C ARG A 357 7.09 -11.79 -17.53
N ARG A 358 8.01 -11.47 -18.46
CA ARG A 358 8.41 -10.08 -18.74
C ARG A 358 7.26 -9.26 -19.31
N ASN A 359 6.54 -9.79 -20.30
CA ASN A 359 5.37 -9.13 -20.85
C ASN A 359 4.25 -9.01 -19.80
N GLY A 360 4.08 -10.02 -18.97
CA GLY A 360 3.14 -10.01 -17.85
C GLY A 360 3.40 -8.86 -16.86
N TRP A 361 4.66 -8.63 -16.48
CA TRP A 361 5.01 -7.48 -15.62
C TRP A 361 4.77 -6.12 -16.29
N ARG A 362 4.97 -6.02 -17.60
CA ARG A 362 4.59 -4.80 -18.35
C ARG A 362 3.09 -4.57 -18.31
N VAL A 363 2.29 -5.63 -18.42
CA VAL A 363 0.83 -5.56 -18.29
C VAL A 363 0.43 -5.08 -16.89
N VAL A 364 1.02 -5.66 -15.84
CA VAL A 364 0.78 -5.23 -14.45
C VAL A 364 1.11 -3.75 -14.28
N ASN A 365 2.28 -3.30 -14.74
CA ASN A 365 2.67 -1.89 -14.67
C ASN A 365 1.72 -0.97 -15.45
N ASN A 366 1.17 -1.41 -16.57
CA ASN A 366 0.17 -0.65 -17.34
C ASN A 366 -1.17 -0.50 -16.59
N TYR A 367 -1.53 -1.49 -15.75
CA TYR A 367 -2.70 -1.39 -14.88
C TYR A 367 -2.42 -0.47 -13.68
N PHE A 368 -1.20 -0.50 -13.12
CA PHE A 368 -0.80 0.31 -11.98
C PHE A 368 -0.48 1.77 -12.36
N GLY A 369 -0.03 2.00 -13.58
CA GLY A 369 0.39 3.31 -14.06
C GLY A 369 -0.54 3.86 -15.11
N CYS A 370 -1.21 4.97 -14.82
CA CYS A 370 -1.68 5.87 -15.85
C CYS A 370 -0.48 6.68 -16.37
N ASP A 371 -0.33 6.83 -17.67
CA ASP A 371 0.64 7.78 -18.23
C ASP A 371 0.28 9.19 -17.72
N PRO A 372 1.17 9.87 -17.00
CA PRO A 372 0.88 11.18 -16.44
C PRO A 372 0.59 12.25 -17.51
N LEU A 373 0.99 12.02 -18.76
CA LEU A 373 0.78 12.95 -19.87
C LEU A 373 -0.53 12.67 -20.63
N THR A 374 -0.82 11.41 -20.90
CA THR A 374 -1.99 11.03 -21.73
C THR A 374 -3.21 10.68 -20.87
N LYS A 375 -3.01 10.41 -19.57
CA LYS A 375 -4.01 9.82 -18.66
C LYS A 375 -4.62 8.51 -19.21
N GLU A 376 -3.98 7.92 -20.21
CA GLU A 376 -4.34 6.62 -20.76
C GLU A 376 -3.63 5.54 -19.94
N GLY A 377 -4.37 4.59 -19.49
CA GLY A 377 -3.88 3.44 -18.75
C GLY A 377 -5.03 2.49 -18.45
N ASN A 378 -4.70 1.23 -18.25
CA ASN A 378 -5.66 0.28 -17.73
C ASN A 378 -5.69 0.48 -16.19
N SER A 379 -6.71 1.15 -15.69
CA SER A 379 -6.89 1.27 -14.25
C SER A 379 -7.47 -0.03 -13.67
N PHE A 380 -7.03 -0.39 -12.47
CA PHE A 380 -7.71 -1.39 -11.65
C PHE A 380 -7.90 -0.84 -10.23
N ALA A 381 -8.80 -1.47 -9.47
CA ALA A 381 -9.04 -1.12 -8.09
C ALA A 381 -8.77 -2.31 -7.17
N TRP A 382 -8.49 -2.03 -5.90
CA TRP A 382 -8.35 -3.04 -4.87
C TRP A 382 -8.98 -2.58 -3.55
N SER A 383 -9.50 -3.51 -2.76
CA SER A 383 -10.23 -3.21 -1.52
C SER A 383 -9.38 -3.44 -0.26
N GLY A 384 -9.82 -2.91 0.88
CA GLY A 384 -9.16 -2.97 2.19
C GLY A 384 -8.94 -4.36 2.79
N TYR A 385 -9.49 -5.40 2.19
CA TYR A 385 -9.24 -6.79 2.62
C TYR A 385 -7.95 -7.38 2.02
N ASN A 386 -7.12 -6.58 1.38
CA ASN A 386 -5.96 -7.01 0.59
C ASN A 386 -4.63 -6.43 1.06
N ASN A 387 -4.40 -6.28 2.35
CA ASN A 387 -3.11 -5.81 2.87
C ASN A 387 -1.95 -6.67 2.36
N THR A 388 -2.12 -8.01 2.32
CA THR A 388 -1.10 -8.92 1.78
C THR A 388 -0.78 -8.62 0.31
N PHE A 389 -1.78 -8.31 -0.52
CA PHE A 389 -1.58 -7.91 -1.91
C PHE A 389 -0.70 -6.65 -2.01
N TYR A 390 -1.07 -5.61 -1.28
CA TYR A 390 -0.31 -4.37 -1.26
C TYR A 390 1.12 -4.60 -0.76
N ASP A 391 1.27 -5.25 0.39
CA ASP A 391 2.56 -5.47 1.03
C ASP A 391 3.52 -6.25 0.12
N HIS A 392 3.05 -7.33 -0.52
CA HIS A 392 3.89 -8.15 -1.40
C HIS A 392 4.34 -7.38 -2.64
N PHE A 393 3.46 -6.59 -3.28
CA PHE A 393 3.86 -5.77 -4.42
C PHE A 393 4.87 -4.68 -4.06
N GLN A 394 4.76 -4.10 -2.87
CA GLN A 394 5.73 -3.10 -2.38
C GLN A 394 7.12 -3.68 -2.10
N LEU A 395 7.21 -4.98 -1.87
CA LEU A 395 8.46 -5.68 -1.61
C LEU A 395 9.22 -6.05 -2.90
N GLN A 396 8.57 -5.97 -4.07
CA GLN A 396 9.19 -6.40 -5.31
C GLN A 396 10.21 -5.38 -5.83
N VAL A 397 11.44 -5.85 -6.00
CA VAL A 397 12.51 -5.12 -6.65
C VAL A 397 12.85 -5.78 -7.97
N ARG A 398 13.38 -4.99 -8.90
CA ARG A 398 13.86 -5.51 -10.19
C ARG A 398 15.02 -6.47 -9.97
N ASP A 399 15.05 -7.53 -10.77
CA ASP A 399 16.21 -8.41 -10.82
C ASP A 399 17.42 -7.60 -11.35
N PRO A 400 18.59 -7.63 -10.65
CA PRO A 400 19.78 -6.93 -11.11
C PRO A 400 20.28 -7.42 -12.47
N ASP A 401 20.09 -8.70 -12.78
CA ASP A 401 20.56 -9.33 -14.02
C ASP A 401 19.50 -9.25 -15.14
N ASP A 402 18.24 -9.09 -14.79
CA ASP A 402 17.11 -8.93 -15.70
C ASP A 402 16.13 -7.85 -15.22
N PRO A 403 16.39 -6.57 -15.49
CA PRO A 403 15.56 -5.46 -15.00
C PRO A 403 14.09 -5.46 -15.45
N ASP A 404 13.71 -6.30 -16.40
CA ASP A 404 12.32 -6.50 -16.85
C ASP A 404 11.60 -7.58 -16.01
N ASP A 405 12.29 -8.25 -15.09
CA ASP A 405 11.73 -9.21 -14.13
C ASP A 405 11.89 -8.76 -12.68
N ILE A 406 11.23 -9.46 -11.76
CA ILE A 406 11.40 -9.28 -10.31
C ILE A 406 12.48 -10.23 -9.79
N ALA A 407 13.24 -9.75 -8.80
CA ALA A 407 14.21 -10.59 -8.10
C ALA A 407 13.49 -11.71 -7.34
N GLU A 408 14.04 -12.92 -7.39
CA GLU A 408 13.49 -14.07 -6.65
C GLU A 408 13.38 -13.78 -5.15
N ASN A 409 12.20 -14.01 -4.61
CA ASN A 409 11.93 -13.89 -3.18
C ASN A 409 10.69 -14.73 -2.80
N ASN A 410 10.43 -14.90 -1.49
CA ASN A 410 9.30 -15.68 -1.00
C ASN A 410 7.96 -14.91 -0.99
N TYR A 411 7.88 -13.73 -1.61
CA TYR A 411 6.71 -12.86 -1.63
C TYR A 411 6.17 -12.61 -3.03
N ASP A 412 6.65 -13.35 -4.03
CA ASP A 412 6.26 -13.19 -5.44
C ASP A 412 4.94 -13.90 -5.81
N HIS A 413 4.52 -14.91 -5.05
CA HIS A 413 3.29 -15.68 -5.33
C HIS A 413 2.03 -14.83 -5.51
N VAL A 414 1.83 -13.81 -4.66
CA VAL A 414 0.69 -12.88 -4.79
C VAL A 414 0.82 -12.01 -6.04
N CYS A 415 2.05 -11.68 -6.40
CA CYS A 415 2.33 -10.86 -7.58
C CYS A 415 2.15 -11.69 -8.86
N ASP A 416 2.61 -12.94 -8.86
CA ASP A 416 2.48 -13.84 -10.00
C ASP A 416 1.02 -14.21 -10.27
N GLU A 417 0.20 -14.53 -9.25
CA GLU A 417 -1.22 -14.79 -9.49
C GLU A 417 -1.96 -13.56 -10.01
N ALA A 418 -1.62 -12.36 -9.53
CA ALA A 418 -2.20 -11.12 -10.05
C ALA A 418 -1.76 -10.87 -11.50
N ARG A 419 -0.52 -11.18 -11.86
CA ARG A 419 0.00 -11.14 -13.22
C ARG A 419 -0.79 -12.07 -14.13
N TYR A 420 -1.11 -13.29 -13.69
CA TYR A 420 -1.93 -14.25 -14.45
C TYR A 420 -3.31 -13.68 -14.76
N TYR A 421 -3.97 -13.08 -13.77
CA TYR A 421 -5.27 -12.46 -14.00
C TYR A 421 -5.20 -11.29 -14.97
N LEU A 422 -4.34 -10.31 -14.69
CA LEU A 422 -4.29 -9.06 -15.48
C LEU A 422 -3.86 -9.32 -16.94
N ALA A 423 -2.93 -10.25 -17.16
CA ALA A 423 -2.54 -10.67 -18.48
C ALA A 423 -3.68 -11.37 -19.25
N SER A 424 -4.43 -12.25 -18.57
CA SER A 424 -5.60 -12.94 -19.16
C SER A 424 -6.73 -11.96 -19.46
N HIS A 425 -7.00 -11.02 -18.54
CA HIS A 425 -8.02 -10.00 -18.71
C HIS A 425 -7.72 -9.09 -19.92
N LEU A 426 -6.47 -8.69 -20.12
CA LEU A 426 -6.06 -7.88 -21.27
C LEU A 426 -6.23 -8.65 -22.59
N SER A 427 -5.87 -9.94 -22.63
CA SER A 427 -6.00 -10.79 -23.82
C SER A 427 -7.45 -10.95 -24.26
N THR A 428 -8.36 -11.23 -23.33
CA THR A 428 -9.81 -11.33 -23.62
C THR A 428 -10.41 -10.00 -24.09
N LYS A 429 -9.91 -8.87 -23.59
CA LYS A 429 -10.32 -7.53 -24.02
C LYS A 429 -9.88 -7.25 -25.48
N GLY A 430 -8.71 -7.73 -25.87
CA GLY A 430 -8.17 -7.63 -27.24
C GLY A 430 -8.96 -8.46 -28.23
N GLU A 431 -9.28 -9.71 -27.91
CA GLU A 431 -10.06 -10.62 -28.77
C GLU A 431 -11.49 -10.11 -28.98
N ARG A 432 -12.15 -9.59 -27.96
CA ARG A 432 -13.49 -8.98 -28.06
C ARG A 432 -13.49 -7.76 -28.99
N LYS A 433 -12.52 -6.85 -28.86
CA LYS A 433 -12.38 -5.70 -29.78
C LYS A 433 -12.12 -6.14 -31.26
N SER A 434 -11.35 -7.21 -31.44
CA SER A 434 -11.10 -7.79 -32.77
C SER A 434 -12.38 -8.38 -33.37
N ASN A 435 -13.17 -9.10 -32.58
CA ASN A 435 -14.43 -9.68 -32.98
C ASN A 435 -15.50 -8.61 -33.26
N GLU A 436 -15.60 -7.57 -32.44
CA GLU A 436 -16.50 -6.43 -32.68
C GLU A 436 -16.13 -5.69 -33.99
N LYS A 437 -14.83 -5.50 -34.27
CA LYS A 437 -14.37 -4.93 -35.53
C LYS A 437 -14.70 -5.85 -36.74
N LYS A 438 -14.54 -7.16 -36.57
CA LYS A 438 -14.94 -8.15 -37.61
C LYS A 438 -16.45 -8.11 -37.86
N ILE A 439 -17.26 -8.10 -36.81
CA ILE A 439 -18.73 -8.04 -36.93
C ILE A 439 -19.18 -6.72 -37.59
N ARG A 440 -18.59 -5.58 -37.19
CA ARG A 440 -18.86 -4.29 -37.85
C ARG A 440 -18.45 -4.32 -39.33
N ARG A 441 -17.31 -4.90 -39.66
CA ARG A 441 -16.85 -5.01 -41.06
C ARG A 441 -17.77 -5.92 -41.87
N MET A 442 -18.20 -7.05 -41.31
CA MET A 442 -19.20 -7.93 -41.98
C MET A 442 -20.55 -7.22 -42.16
N HIS A 443 -20.99 -6.42 -41.20
CA HIS A 443 -22.23 -5.62 -41.34
C HIS A 443 -22.12 -4.55 -42.43
N TYR A 444 -20.97 -3.88 -42.54
CA TYR A 444 -20.72 -2.90 -43.61
C TYR A 444 -20.65 -3.56 -45.02
N GLU A 445 -20.03 -4.73 -45.10
CA GLU A 445 -19.96 -5.49 -46.39
C GLU A 445 -21.31 -6.09 -46.80
N THR A 446 -22.19 -6.40 -45.81
CA THR A 446 -23.55 -6.93 -46.11
C THR A 446 -24.55 -5.82 -46.45
N VAL A 447 -24.37 -4.61 -45.97
CA VAL A 447 -25.27 -3.45 -46.22
C VAL A 447 -24.77 -2.60 -47.38
N GLY A 448 -23.47 -2.64 -47.72
CA GLY A 448 -22.87 -1.91 -48.84
C GLY A 448 -23.00 -2.58 -50.19
N GLY A 449 -23.58 -3.78 -50.28
CA GLY A 449 -23.81 -4.52 -51.53
C GLY A 449 -25.20 -4.36 -52.16
N LEU A 450 -25.99 -3.39 -51.69
CA LEU A 450 -27.37 -3.11 -52.15
C LEU A 450 -27.54 -1.63 -52.52
N PHE A 451 -26.62 -1.08 -53.31
CA PHE A 451 -26.85 0.15 -54.10
C PHE A 451 -26.03 0.09 -55.38
#